data_301e523331d39207b84cea615dbb4ff3
#
_entry.id   301e523331d39207b84cea615dbb4ff3
#
_cell.length_a   1.000
_cell.length_b   1.000
_cell.length_c   1.000
_cell.angle_alpha   90.00
_cell.angle_beta   90.00
_cell.angle_gamma   90.00
#
_symmetry.space_group_name_H-M   'P 1'
#
loop_
_entity.id
_entity.type
_entity.pdbx_description
1 polymer ?
#
loop_
_entity_poly.entity_id
_entity_poly.type
_entity_poly.pdbx_seq_one_letter_code
_entity_poly.pdbx_strand_id
1 'polypeptide(L)'
;MIDGRSTLITTILSAVLAGTLAMAPVAEACTRLVYLGPEGNIITARSMDWKSDVATNLWILPRGIERSGQAGENSIKWKAKYGSVVATGYDISTTDGVNDAGLMANVLWLVESEYPKFDGQSKPGLTIAAWAQYALDNFATVAEAVEALEREPFMIVTDNVPGENRRTTLHLSLSDATGDSAIIEYIKGKQVIHHDRKYQVMTNSPTFDEQLALNAYWKKIGGTVMLPGTNRAADRFARASFYVDAIPKEEDANRALASVFSVIRNVSVPYGLNTPEEPNISSTRWRTVVDHKRKLYFFESALTPNTFWVDLKTIDFSAETGKVKKLDLGENQDHTYSGDATPSFKDAKLFQFLGL
;
A
#
# COMPACT_ATOMS: atom_id res chain seq x y z
N MET A 1 -6.28 14.90 87.87
CA MET A 1 -5.17 14.15 87.33
C MET A 1 -5.72 13.00 86.54
N ILE A 2 -5.98 13.15 85.26
CA ILE A 2 -6.23 12.06 84.32
C ILE A 2 -5.75 12.56 82.99
N ASP A 3 -4.78 11.85 82.45
CA ASP A 3 -4.06 12.13 81.23
C ASP A 3 -4.87 11.56 80.05
N GLY A 4 -5.24 12.37 79.11
CA GLY A 4 -6.00 11.99 77.91
C GLY A 4 -5.10 12.01 76.66
N ARG A 5 -4.57 10.87 76.28
CA ARG A 5 -3.84 10.72 75.02
C ARG A 5 -4.83 10.53 73.85
N SER A 6 -4.88 11.52 73.00
CA SER A 6 -5.56 11.47 71.73
C SER A 6 -4.73 10.74 70.68
N THR A 7 -5.21 9.62 70.20
CA THR A 7 -4.56 8.86 69.14
C THR A 7 -5.09 9.35 67.79
N LEU A 8 -4.25 10.06 67.05
CA LEU A 8 -4.53 10.42 65.65
C LEU A 8 -4.32 9.15 64.75
N ILE A 9 -5.41 8.66 64.16
CA ILE A 9 -5.37 7.65 63.15
C ILE A 9 -5.20 8.33 61.78
N THR A 10 -3.97 8.23 61.24
CA THR A 10 -3.68 8.73 59.89
C THR A 10 -4.07 7.68 58.89
N THR A 11 -5.18 7.89 58.18
CA THR A 11 -5.63 7.04 57.09
C THR A 11 -4.84 7.40 55.83
N ILE A 12 -3.88 6.56 55.44
CA ILE A 12 -3.18 6.73 54.15
C ILE A 12 -4.09 6.21 53.06
N LEU A 13 -4.61 7.11 52.27
CA LEU A 13 -5.37 6.80 51.05
C LEU A 13 -4.38 6.48 49.91
N SER A 14 -4.14 5.21 49.69
CA SER A 14 -3.33 4.76 48.54
C SER A 14 -4.18 4.88 47.25
N ALA A 15 -4.00 5.95 46.50
CA ALA A 15 -4.54 6.08 45.16
C ALA A 15 -3.76 5.16 44.24
N VAL A 16 -4.37 4.02 43.90
CA VAL A 16 -3.89 3.16 42.81
C VAL A 16 -4.17 3.88 41.49
N LEU A 17 -3.15 4.51 40.93
CA LEU A 17 -3.18 5.05 39.58
C LEU A 17 -3.15 3.86 38.60
N ALA A 18 -4.31 3.37 38.22
CA ALA A 18 -4.44 2.43 37.10
C ALA A 18 -4.11 3.19 35.81
N GLY A 19 -2.83 3.25 35.47
CA GLY A 19 -2.39 3.69 34.16
C GLY A 19 -2.94 2.74 33.12
N THR A 20 -3.95 3.16 32.36
CA THR A 20 -4.29 2.53 31.09
C THR A 20 -3.05 2.68 30.22
N LEU A 21 -2.27 1.60 30.10
CA LEU A 21 -1.31 1.46 29.00
C LEU A 21 -2.15 1.57 27.71
N ALA A 22 -2.22 2.77 27.14
CA ALA A 22 -2.64 2.93 25.76
C ALA A 22 -1.63 2.11 24.96
N MET A 23 -2.05 0.93 24.48
CA MET A 23 -1.26 0.16 23.52
C MET A 23 -1.01 1.11 22.35
N ALA A 24 0.23 1.50 22.16
CA ALA A 24 0.62 2.27 20.99
C ALA A 24 0.12 1.48 19.76
N PRO A 25 -0.55 2.13 18.81
CA PRO A 25 -1.00 1.43 17.62
C PRO A 25 0.20 0.77 16.98
N VAL A 26 0.08 -0.52 16.68
CA VAL A 26 1.13 -1.28 15.97
C VAL A 26 1.52 -0.47 14.74
N ALA A 27 2.77 -0.06 14.67
CA ALA A 27 3.27 0.74 13.56
C ALA A 27 3.22 -0.10 12.29
N GLU A 28 2.21 0.10 11.48
CA GLU A 28 2.10 -0.50 10.16
C GLU A 28 3.02 0.25 9.21
N ALA A 29 3.75 -0.47 8.38
CA ALA A 29 4.89 0.09 7.70
C ALA A 29 4.86 -0.28 6.21
N CYS A 30 4.24 0.53 5.36
CA CYS A 30 4.36 0.42 3.90
C CYS A 30 4.95 1.71 3.35
N THR A 31 5.64 1.64 2.23
CA THR A 31 6.15 2.82 1.53
C THR A 31 5.88 2.68 0.05
N ARG A 32 5.45 3.75 -0.58
CA ARG A 32 5.37 3.90 -2.03
C ARG A 32 6.17 5.13 -2.43
N LEU A 33 6.92 5.05 -3.53
CA LEU A 33 7.63 6.19 -4.12
C LEU A 33 7.55 6.15 -5.65
N VAL A 34 7.64 7.33 -6.27
CA VAL A 34 7.72 7.51 -7.73
C VAL A 34 9.01 8.26 -8.05
N TYR A 35 9.84 7.66 -8.88
CA TYR A 35 11.02 8.30 -9.46
C TYR A 35 10.66 8.92 -10.80
N LEU A 36 11.03 10.18 -10.96
CA LEU A 36 10.85 10.97 -12.19
C LEU A 36 12.22 11.17 -12.86
N GLY A 37 12.56 10.26 -13.76
CA GLY A 37 13.77 10.34 -14.58
C GLY A 37 13.55 11.00 -15.93
N PRO A 38 14.64 11.32 -16.66
CA PRO A 38 14.60 11.82 -18.03
C PRO A 38 14.11 10.73 -18.99
N GLU A 39 13.85 11.10 -20.24
CA GLU A 39 13.48 10.21 -21.33
C GLU A 39 12.28 9.27 -21.03
N GLY A 40 11.39 9.69 -20.13
CA GLY A 40 10.26 8.88 -19.70
C GLY A 40 10.65 7.69 -18.79
N ASN A 41 11.81 7.71 -18.17
CA ASN A 41 12.20 6.73 -17.14
C ASN A 41 11.42 7.01 -15.85
N ILE A 42 10.14 6.69 -15.87
CA ILE A 42 9.24 6.76 -14.71
C ILE A 42 9.23 5.39 -14.04
N ILE A 43 9.53 5.38 -12.75
CA ILE A 43 9.60 4.13 -11.98
C ILE A 43 8.84 4.31 -10.67
N THR A 44 7.86 3.45 -10.41
CA THR A 44 7.16 3.40 -9.13
C THR A 44 7.63 2.21 -8.33
N ALA A 45 7.95 2.42 -7.05
CA ALA A 45 8.35 1.35 -6.14
C ALA A 45 7.47 1.34 -4.89
N ARG A 46 7.27 0.14 -4.35
CA ARG A 46 6.50 -0.06 -3.11
C ARG A 46 7.12 -1.16 -2.24
N SER A 47 7.09 -1.00 -0.90
CA SER A 47 7.30 -2.06 0.08
C SER A 47 6.00 -2.46 0.75
N MET A 48 5.73 -3.77 0.84
CA MET A 48 4.66 -4.34 1.65
C MET A 48 5.22 -4.74 3.00
N ASP A 49 4.80 -4.04 4.01
CA ASP A 49 5.25 -4.29 5.37
C ASP A 49 4.04 -4.73 6.22
N TRP A 50 4.16 -5.90 6.83
CA TRP A 50 3.08 -6.48 7.63
C TRP A 50 3.63 -7.34 8.76
N LYS A 51 2.89 -7.44 9.86
CA LYS A 51 3.31 -8.22 11.05
C LYS A 51 3.32 -9.74 10.82
N SER A 52 2.45 -10.23 9.95
CA SER A 52 2.32 -11.64 9.61
C SER A 52 2.50 -11.88 8.12
N ASP A 53 2.56 -13.12 7.69
CA ASP A 53 2.50 -13.45 6.28
C ASP A 53 1.11 -13.11 5.72
N VAL A 54 1.10 -12.49 4.54
CA VAL A 54 -0.11 -12.12 3.81
C VAL A 54 -0.42 -13.08 2.66
N ALA A 55 0.29 -14.20 2.57
CA ALA A 55 0.15 -15.24 1.55
C ALA A 55 0.02 -14.64 0.13
N THR A 56 0.91 -13.70 -0.20
CA THR A 56 0.84 -12.96 -1.46
C THR A 56 1.11 -13.88 -2.64
N ASN A 57 0.26 -13.78 -3.65
CA ASN A 57 0.45 -14.36 -4.97
C ASN A 57 0.43 -13.26 -6.03
N LEU A 58 1.04 -13.54 -7.19
CA LEU A 58 0.90 -12.67 -8.36
C LEU A 58 -0.14 -13.25 -9.32
N TRP A 59 -0.95 -12.36 -9.88
CA TRP A 59 -2.01 -12.72 -10.82
C TRP A 59 -1.89 -11.93 -12.11
N ILE A 60 -2.14 -12.59 -13.23
CA ILE A 60 -2.39 -11.97 -14.54
C ILE A 60 -3.89 -12.03 -14.75
N LEU A 61 -4.50 -10.86 -14.95
CA LEU A 61 -5.94 -10.67 -15.10
C LEU A 61 -6.21 -10.04 -16.47
N PRO A 62 -6.90 -10.73 -17.39
CA PRO A 62 -7.22 -10.18 -18.71
C PRO A 62 -8.33 -9.13 -18.64
N ARG A 63 -8.52 -8.41 -19.73
CA ARG A 63 -9.67 -7.53 -19.96
C ARG A 63 -10.97 -8.34 -20.00
N GLY A 64 -12.10 -7.66 -19.85
CA GLY A 64 -13.39 -8.29 -20.02
C GLY A 64 -13.93 -9.03 -18.80
N ILE A 65 -13.18 -9.15 -17.71
CA ILE A 65 -13.65 -9.77 -16.46
C ILE A 65 -14.79 -8.90 -15.90
N GLU A 66 -15.95 -9.54 -15.67
CA GLU A 66 -17.05 -8.92 -14.95
C GLU A 66 -16.83 -9.00 -13.44
N ARG A 67 -17.06 -7.89 -12.78
CA ARG A 67 -16.80 -7.76 -11.33
C ARG A 67 -17.96 -7.10 -10.60
N SER A 68 -18.01 -7.37 -9.31
CA SER A 68 -18.93 -6.75 -8.37
C SER A 68 -18.14 -6.16 -7.19
N GLY A 69 -18.67 -5.08 -6.62
CA GLY A 69 -18.12 -4.43 -5.43
C GLY A 69 -18.21 -5.23 -4.14
N GLN A 70 -18.83 -6.41 -4.15
CA GLN A 70 -18.95 -7.34 -3.00
C GLN A 70 -19.48 -6.66 -1.71
N ALA A 71 -20.42 -5.72 -1.85
CA ALA A 71 -21.02 -4.95 -0.76
C ALA A 71 -22.54 -5.24 -0.62
N GLY A 72 -22.93 -6.49 -0.84
CA GLY A 72 -24.34 -6.90 -0.84
C GLY A 72 -25.06 -6.56 -2.14
N GLU A 73 -26.40 -6.41 -2.09
CA GLU A 73 -27.23 -6.22 -3.28
C GLU A 73 -26.92 -4.92 -4.03
N ASN A 74 -26.65 -3.82 -3.31
CA ASN A 74 -26.28 -2.54 -3.90
C ASN A 74 -24.77 -2.41 -4.10
N SER A 75 -24.15 -3.39 -4.76
CA SER A 75 -22.74 -3.35 -5.15
C SER A 75 -22.58 -2.66 -6.50
N ILE A 76 -21.52 -1.85 -6.63
CA ILE A 76 -21.10 -1.38 -7.94
C ILE A 76 -20.71 -2.57 -8.83
N LYS A 77 -21.05 -2.50 -10.12
CA LYS A 77 -20.68 -3.53 -11.09
C LYS A 77 -19.89 -2.89 -12.21
N TRP A 78 -18.85 -3.58 -12.68
CA TRP A 78 -18.05 -3.11 -13.81
C TRP A 78 -17.49 -4.29 -14.60
N LYS A 79 -17.01 -3.98 -15.78
CA LYS A 79 -16.27 -4.90 -16.63
C LYS A 79 -14.88 -4.32 -16.85
N ALA A 80 -13.86 -5.12 -16.62
CA ALA A 80 -12.47 -4.67 -16.74
C ALA A 80 -12.16 -4.19 -18.18
N LYS A 81 -11.82 -2.92 -18.32
CA LYS A 81 -11.38 -2.31 -19.58
C LYS A 81 -9.92 -2.63 -19.87
N TYR A 82 -9.13 -2.77 -18.81
CA TYR A 82 -7.70 -3.04 -18.87
C TYR A 82 -7.39 -4.37 -18.20
N GLY A 83 -6.38 -5.08 -18.75
CA GLY A 83 -5.78 -6.21 -18.08
C GLY A 83 -4.73 -5.73 -17.09
N SER A 84 -4.36 -6.56 -16.13
CA SER A 84 -3.42 -6.16 -15.08
C SER A 84 -2.57 -7.32 -14.58
N VAL A 85 -1.39 -6.97 -14.03
CA VAL A 85 -0.58 -7.82 -13.16
C VAL A 85 -0.72 -7.28 -11.75
N VAL A 86 -1.13 -8.13 -10.81
CA VAL A 86 -1.42 -7.69 -9.45
C VAL A 86 -0.80 -8.61 -8.40
N ALA A 87 -0.45 -8.05 -7.25
CA ALA A 87 -0.13 -8.77 -6.02
C ALA A 87 -1.32 -8.74 -5.08
N THR A 88 -1.69 -9.91 -4.57
CA THR A 88 -2.83 -10.06 -3.67
C THR A 88 -2.39 -10.17 -2.21
N GLY A 89 -3.29 -9.82 -1.30
CA GLY A 89 -3.24 -10.23 0.08
C GLY A 89 -4.28 -11.34 0.33
N TYR A 90 -3.83 -12.47 0.85
CA TYR A 90 -4.64 -13.66 1.17
C TYR A 90 -5.48 -14.19 0.01
N ASP A 91 -5.15 -13.87 -1.24
CA ASP A 91 -5.97 -14.11 -2.44
C ASP A 91 -7.43 -13.62 -2.34
N ILE A 92 -7.66 -12.56 -1.58
CA ILE A 92 -8.98 -11.93 -1.40
C ILE A 92 -8.97 -10.41 -1.58
N SER A 93 -7.79 -9.82 -1.81
CA SER A 93 -7.64 -8.36 -1.98
C SER A 93 -6.51 -8.06 -2.95
N THR A 94 -6.71 -7.12 -3.85
CA THR A 94 -5.62 -6.53 -4.65
C THR A 94 -4.94 -5.45 -3.82
N THR A 95 -3.66 -5.66 -3.48
CA THR A 95 -2.89 -4.74 -2.65
C THR A 95 -1.93 -3.85 -3.44
N ASP A 96 -1.55 -4.31 -4.64
CA ASP A 96 -0.57 -3.70 -5.52
C ASP A 96 -0.81 -4.19 -6.95
N GLY A 97 -0.49 -3.39 -7.95
CA GLY A 97 -0.56 -3.85 -9.33
C GLY A 97 -0.40 -2.73 -10.35
N VAL A 98 -0.21 -3.15 -11.59
CA VAL A 98 -0.11 -2.28 -12.76
C VAL A 98 -0.98 -2.85 -13.88
N ASN A 99 -1.69 -1.99 -14.60
CA ASN A 99 -2.45 -2.40 -15.76
C ASN A 99 -1.67 -2.26 -17.07
N ASP A 100 -2.20 -2.82 -18.14
CA ASP A 100 -1.56 -2.84 -19.45
C ASP A 100 -1.49 -1.46 -20.14
N ALA A 101 -2.26 -0.47 -19.64
CA ALA A 101 -2.12 0.93 -20.02
C ALA A 101 -0.96 1.63 -19.31
N GLY A 102 -0.53 1.14 -18.14
CA GLY A 102 0.57 1.68 -17.36
C GLY A 102 0.15 2.42 -16.09
N LEU A 103 -1.13 2.37 -15.70
CA LEU A 103 -1.59 2.84 -14.40
C LEU A 103 -1.18 1.83 -13.33
N MET A 104 -0.56 2.31 -12.26
CA MET A 104 -0.26 1.54 -11.05
C MET A 104 -1.15 1.98 -9.90
N ALA A 105 -1.64 1.03 -9.13
CA ALA A 105 -2.46 1.25 -7.94
C ALA A 105 -1.91 0.48 -6.75
N ASN A 106 -1.80 1.14 -5.59
CA ASN A 106 -1.30 0.55 -4.35
C ASN A 106 -2.23 0.95 -3.20
N VAL A 107 -2.57 0.02 -2.33
CA VAL A 107 -3.21 0.34 -1.06
C VAL A 107 -2.23 0.16 0.09
N LEU A 108 -2.19 1.13 0.99
CA LEU A 108 -1.38 1.13 2.19
C LEU A 108 -2.29 1.36 3.40
N TRP A 109 -1.83 0.94 4.57
CA TRP A 109 -2.56 1.14 5.81
C TRP A 109 -2.52 2.61 6.25
N LEU A 110 -3.69 3.15 6.64
CA LEU A 110 -3.83 4.46 7.25
C LEU A 110 -4.81 4.38 8.43
N VAL A 111 -4.30 4.53 9.65
CA VAL A 111 -5.11 4.40 10.88
C VAL A 111 -6.22 5.45 10.92
N GLU A 112 -5.95 6.63 10.40
CA GLU A 112 -6.85 7.79 10.37
C GLU A 112 -7.98 7.68 9.35
N SER A 113 -8.01 6.61 8.51
CA SER A 113 -9.09 6.42 7.53
C SER A 113 -10.42 6.16 8.20
N GLU A 114 -11.38 7.03 7.93
CA GLU A 114 -12.78 6.92 8.35
C GLU A 114 -13.67 6.98 7.11
N TYR A 115 -14.30 5.86 6.75
CA TYR A 115 -15.18 5.79 5.58
C TYR A 115 -16.59 6.25 5.92
N PRO A 116 -17.36 6.79 4.94
CA PRO A 116 -18.78 7.04 5.13
C PRO A 116 -19.50 5.75 5.55
N LYS A 117 -20.54 5.91 6.37
CA LYS A 117 -21.37 4.75 6.75
C LYS A 117 -22.16 4.27 5.53
N PHE A 118 -21.88 3.07 5.08
CA PHE A 118 -22.62 2.44 4.01
C PHE A 118 -24.04 2.07 4.47
N ASP A 119 -25.04 2.55 3.76
CA ASP A 119 -26.47 2.34 4.06
C ASP A 119 -27.14 1.32 3.12
N GLY A 120 -26.42 0.85 2.11
CA GLY A 120 -26.93 -0.08 1.09
C GLY A 120 -27.95 0.54 0.12
N GLN A 121 -28.19 1.85 0.15
CA GLN A 121 -29.26 2.51 -0.62
C GLN A 121 -28.79 3.71 -1.43
N SER A 122 -28.09 4.66 -0.80
CA SER A 122 -27.78 5.98 -1.38
C SER A 122 -26.78 5.93 -2.53
N LYS A 123 -25.73 5.16 -2.39
CA LYS A 123 -24.70 4.91 -3.42
C LYS A 123 -24.33 3.43 -3.41
N PRO A 124 -23.90 2.86 -4.54
CA PRO A 124 -23.41 1.49 -4.56
C PRO A 124 -22.15 1.34 -3.69
N GLY A 125 -21.99 0.15 -3.11
CA GLY A 125 -20.81 -0.18 -2.30
C GLY A 125 -19.69 -0.80 -3.12
N LEU A 126 -18.46 -0.50 -2.73
CA LEU A 126 -17.24 -1.16 -3.19
C LEU A 126 -16.46 -1.67 -1.98
N THR A 127 -16.23 -2.98 -1.89
CA THR A 127 -15.35 -3.50 -0.84
C THR A 127 -13.96 -2.89 -0.95
N ILE A 128 -13.38 -2.56 0.19
CA ILE A 128 -12.01 -2.05 0.28
C ILE A 128 -11.00 -3.01 -0.36
N ALA A 129 -11.28 -4.32 -0.34
CA ALA A 129 -10.47 -5.36 -0.95
C ALA A 129 -10.34 -5.23 -2.48
N ALA A 130 -11.33 -4.61 -3.13
CA ALA A 130 -11.35 -4.40 -4.58
C ALA A 130 -10.95 -2.97 -5.00
N TRP A 131 -10.62 -2.09 -4.06
CA TRP A 131 -10.42 -0.66 -4.37
C TRP A 131 -9.29 -0.41 -5.38
N ALA A 132 -8.11 -1.01 -5.16
CA ALA A 132 -7.02 -0.92 -6.14
C ALA A 132 -7.40 -1.56 -7.48
N GLN A 133 -8.08 -2.72 -7.46
CA GLN A 133 -8.47 -3.40 -8.69
C GLN A 133 -9.48 -2.59 -9.50
N TYR A 134 -10.42 -1.90 -8.84
CA TYR A 134 -11.36 -1.02 -9.51
C TYR A 134 -10.63 0.07 -10.32
N ALA A 135 -9.61 0.67 -9.74
CA ALA A 135 -8.80 1.67 -10.44
C ALA A 135 -8.05 1.06 -11.63
N LEU A 136 -7.40 -0.09 -11.44
CA LEU A 136 -6.65 -0.79 -12.50
C LEU A 136 -7.56 -1.25 -13.65
N ASP A 137 -8.76 -1.70 -13.34
CA ASP A 137 -9.70 -2.20 -14.35
C ASP A 137 -10.32 -1.09 -15.20
N ASN A 138 -10.46 0.13 -14.67
CA ASN A 138 -11.29 1.17 -15.29
C ASN A 138 -10.51 2.31 -15.94
N PHE A 139 -9.29 2.61 -15.52
CA PHE A 139 -8.57 3.83 -15.90
C PHE A 139 -7.21 3.54 -16.51
N ALA A 140 -6.83 4.35 -17.51
CA ALA A 140 -5.51 4.30 -18.14
C ALA A 140 -4.50 5.21 -17.44
N THR A 141 -4.96 6.31 -16.88
CA THR A 141 -4.10 7.37 -16.30
C THR A 141 -4.60 7.81 -14.93
N VAL A 142 -3.71 8.46 -14.18
CA VAL A 142 -4.08 9.08 -12.89
C VAL A 142 -5.15 10.14 -13.08
N ALA A 143 -5.03 10.99 -14.11
CA ALA A 143 -5.98 12.06 -14.38
C ALA A 143 -7.40 11.52 -14.65
N GLU A 144 -7.55 10.45 -15.45
CA GLU A 144 -8.84 9.78 -15.67
C GLU A 144 -9.43 9.23 -14.36
N ALA A 145 -8.59 8.60 -13.55
CA ALA A 145 -9.01 8.04 -12.27
C ALA A 145 -9.48 9.14 -11.30
N VAL A 146 -8.73 10.23 -11.18
CA VAL A 146 -9.07 11.37 -10.32
C VAL A 146 -10.39 11.99 -10.76
N GLU A 147 -10.56 12.31 -12.04
CA GLU A 147 -11.81 12.88 -12.55
C GLU A 147 -13.04 12.01 -12.25
N ALA A 148 -12.89 10.69 -12.36
CA ALA A 148 -13.97 9.76 -12.05
C ALA A 148 -14.25 9.62 -10.56
N LEU A 149 -13.19 9.57 -9.73
CA LEU A 149 -13.31 9.37 -8.28
C LEU A 149 -13.79 10.64 -7.54
N GLU A 150 -13.52 11.85 -8.07
CA GLU A 150 -14.08 13.10 -7.55
C GLU A 150 -15.62 13.13 -7.57
N ARG A 151 -16.23 12.35 -8.45
CA ARG A 151 -17.71 12.20 -8.49
C ARG A 151 -18.23 11.24 -7.42
N GLU A 152 -17.36 10.62 -6.64
CA GLU A 152 -17.68 9.63 -5.61
C GLU A 152 -18.70 8.57 -6.11
N PRO A 153 -18.35 7.73 -7.08
CA PRO A 153 -19.30 6.82 -7.76
C PRO A 153 -19.75 5.66 -6.86
N PHE A 154 -19.11 5.46 -5.73
CA PHE A 154 -19.41 4.40 -4.76
C PHE A 154 -19.03 4.85 -3.33
N MET A 155 -19.45 4.08 -2.35
CA MET A 155 -18.95 4.12 -0.98
C MET A 155 -17.99 2.96 -0.74
N ILE A 156 -16.86 3.23 -0.09
CA ILE A 156 -15.96 2.16 0.39
C ILE A 156 -16.61 1.43 1.55
N VAL A 157 -16.69 0.11 1.43
CA VAL A 157 -17.17 -0.79 2.47
C VAL A 157 -15.98 -1.59 3.00
N THR A 158 -15.74 -1.50 4.30
CA THR A 158 -14.61 -2.16 4.96
C THR A 158 -15.07 -3.26 5.90
N ASP A 159 -14.26 -4.29 6.03
CA ASP A 159 -14.43 -5.40 6.95
C ASP A 159 -13.14 -5.62 7.76
N ASN A 160 -13.16 -6.59 8.65
CA ASN A 160 -12.02 -6.93 9.48
C ASN A 160 -10.89 -7.57 8.66
N VAL A 161 -9.66 -7.31 9.10
CA VAL A 161 -8.49 -8.05 8.61
C VAL A 161 -8.71 -9.55 8.88
N PRO A 162 -8.42 -10.45 7.92
CA PRO A 162 -8.58 -11.89 8.13
C PRO A 162 -7.88 -12.38 9.39
N GLY A 163 -8.64 -13.05 10.27
CA GLY A 163 -8.14 -13.58 11.54
C GLY A 163 -7.97 -12.56 12.67
N GLU A 164 -8.37 -11.30 12.46
CA GLU A 164 -8.25 -10.24 13.46
C GLU A 164 -9.60 -9.56 13.75
N ASN A 165 -9.78 -9.07 14.97
CA ASN A 165 -10.90 -8.19 15.32
C ASN A 165 -10.48 -6.71 15.16
N ARG A 166 -10.04 -6.36 13.95
CA ARG A 166 -9.57 -5.02 13.61
C ARG A 166 -10.03 -4.66 12.19
N ARG A 167 -10.75 -3.55 12.06
CA ARG A 167 -11.20 -3.07 10.76
C ARG A 167 -10.02 -2.70 9.87
N THR A 168 -10.16 -3.03 8.60
CA THR A 168 -9.22 -2.62 7.56
C THR A 168 -9.40 -1.13 7.27
N THR A 169 -8.33 -0.37 7.41
CA THR A 169 -8.29 1.07 7.10
C THR A 169 -7.12 1.35 6.16
N LEU A 170 -7.42 1.77 4.94
CA LEU A 170 -6.45 1.95 3.87
C LEU A 170 -6.58 3.33 3.25
N HIS A 171 -5.53 3.76 2.56
CA HIS A 171 -5.57 4.81 1.56
C HIS A 171 -5.01 4.27 0.24
N LEU A 172 -5.43 4.86 -0.87
CA LEU A 172 -5.07 4.45 -2.21
C LEU A 172 -4.08 5.42 -2.81
N SER A 173 -3.04 4.91 -3.44
CA SER A 173 -2.16 5.70 -4.28
C SER A 173 -2.23 5.24 -5.73
N LEU A 174 -2.19 6.19 -6.64
CA LEU A 174 -2.13 5.99 -8.08
C LEU A 174 -0.89 6.67 -8.64
N SER A 175 -0.27 6.04 -9.64
CA SER A 175 0.79 6.64 -10.46
C SER A 175 0.76 6.05 -11.87
N ASP A 176 1.29 6.76 -12.86
CA ASP A 176 1.26 6.31 -14.23
C ASP A 176 2.56 6.59 -15.00
N ALA A 177 2.59 6.19 -16.27
CA ALA A 177 3.76 6.34 -17.14
C ALA A 177 4.13 7.81 -17.45
N THR A 178 3.27 8.77 -17.16
CA THR A 178 3.58 10.20 -17.28
C THR A 178 4.31 10.74 -16.05
N GLY A 179 4.34 9.96 -14.96
CA GLY A 179 4.83 10.35 -13.66
C GLY A 179 3.83 11.15 -12.85
N ASP A 180 2.57 11.19 -13.29
CA ASP A 180 1.48 11.77 -12.49
C ASP A 180 1.17 10.91 -11.27
N SER A 181 0.65 11.53 -10.22
CA SER A 181 0.47 10.87 -8.92
C SER A 181 -0.73 11.41 -8.17
N ALA A 182 -1.54 10.50 -7.63
CA ALA A 182 -2.62 10.85 -6.73
C ALA A 182 -2.61 9.96 -5.48
N ILE A 183 -3.05 10.54 -4.36
CA ILE A 183 -3.26 9.85 -3.08
C ILE A 183 -4.69 10.14 -2.64
N ILE A 184 -5.46 9.10 -2.39
CA ILE A 184 -6.86 9.19 -2.03
C ILE A 184 -7.03 8.65 -0.61
N GLU A 185 -7.50 9.52 0.28
CA GLU A 185 -7.76 9.24 1.69
C GLU A 185 -9.24 9.44 2.02
N TYR A 186 -9.72 8.82 3.08
CA TYR A 186 -11.02 9.10 3.67
C TYR A 186 -10.81 9.61 5.09
N ILE A 187 -10.99 10.90 5.31
CA ILE A 187 -10.75 11.56 6.60
C ILE A 187 -12.07 12.10 7.14
N LYS A 188 -12.45 11.66 8.34
CA LYS A 188 -13.73 12.03 8.97
C LYS A 188 -14.94 11.81 8.06
N GLY A 189 -14.97 10.67 7.39
CA GLY A 189 -16.06 10.29 6.48
C GLY A 189 -16.09 11.01 5.14
N LYS A 190 -15.05 11.76 4.77
CA LYS A 190 -14.96 12.50 3.51
C LYS A 190 -13.78 12.03 2.68
N GLN A 191 -14.00 11.86 1.39
CA GLN A 191 -12.94 11.62 0.45
C GLN A 191 -12.07 12.88 0.30
N VAL A 192 -10.75 12.69 0.36
CA VAL A 192 -9.73 13.71 0.11
C VAL A 192 -8.81 13.19 -0.98
N ILE A 193 -8.67 13.93 -2.07
CA ILE A 193 -7.79 13.56 -3.19
C ILE A 193 -6.65 14.57 -3.26
N HIS A 194 -5.44 14.08 -3.07
CA HIS A 194 -4.21 14.83 -3.29
C HIS A 194 -3.67 14.47 -4.66
N HIS A 195 -3.76 15.36 -5.64
CA HIS A 195 -3.37 15.11 -7.02
C HIS A 195 -2.33 16.13 -7.47
N ASP A 196 -1.10 15.66 -7.66
CA ASP A 196 0.00 16.46 -8.21
C ASP A 196 1.19 15.52 -8.50
N ARG A 197 1.87 15.73 -9.62
CA ARG A 197 3.11 15.03 -9.99
C ARG A 197 4.21 15.13 -8.92
N LYS A 198 4.22 16.16 -8.08
CA LYS A 198 5.17 16.31 -6.97
C LYS A 198 4.91 15.37 -5.78
N TYR A 199 3.76 14.74 -5.71
CA TYR A 199 3.41 13.82 -4.62
C TYR A 199 3.99 12.43 -4.84
N GLN A 200 5.33 12.37 -4.81
CA GLN A 200 6.11 11.19 -5.18
C GLN A 200 6.21 10.13 -4.08
N VAL A 201 5.87 10.45 -2.84
CA VAL A 201 6.01 9.54 -1.69
C VAL A 201 4.71 9.43 -0.93
N MET A 202 4.35 8.22 -0.53
CA MET A 202 3.28 7.92 0.40
C MET A 202 3.76 6.82 1.37
N THR A 203 3.46 6.98 2.65
CA THR A 203 3.69 5.94 3.67
C THR A 203 2.38 5.66 4.41
N ASN A 204 2.39 5.44 5.70
CA ASN A 204 1.20 5.20 6.51
C ASN A 204 0.80 6.45 7.29
N SER A 205 0.41 6.30 8.58
CA SER A 205 0.07 7.41 9.48
C SER A 205 1.25 8.38 9.72
N PRO A 206 0.97 9.66 9.89
CA PRO A 206 -0.34 10.30 9.88
C PRO A 206 -0.87 10.58 8.45
N THR A 207 -1.99 11.34 8.35
CA THR A 207 -2.58 11.74 7.04
C THR A 207 -1.57 12.40 6.12
N PHE A 208 -1.84 12.39 4.82
CA PHE A 208 -0.88 12.90 3.84
C PHE A 208 -0.50 14.37 4.04
N ASP A 209 -1.47 15.24 4.41
CA ASP A 209 -1.19 16.65 4.72
C ASP A 209 -0.25 16.79 5.93
N GLU A 210 -0.45 15.98 6.96
CA GLU A 210 0.44 15.97 8.13
C GLU A 210 1.82 15.43 7.78
N GLN A 211 1.92 14.42 6.90
CA GLN A 211 3.20 13.94 6.38
C GLN A 211 3.96 15.04 5.63
N LEU A 212 3.28 15.82 4.80
CA LEU A 212 3.87 16.96 4.10
C LEU A 212 4.39 18.01 5.09
N ALA A 213 3.61 18.32 6.15
CA ALA A 213 4.01 19.27 7.18
C ALA A 213 5.25 18.80 7.96
N LEU A 214 5.29 17.53 8.37
CA LEU A 214 6.45 16.94 9.04
C LEU A 214 7.69 16.93 8.14
N ASN A 215 7.52 16.58 6.87
CA ASN A 215 8.61 16.55 5.89
C ASN A 215 9.18 17.97 5.61
N ALA A 216 8.35 19.00 5.70
CA ALA A 216 8.80 20.39 5.54
C ALA A 216 9.86 20.78 6.61
N TYR A 217 9.75 20.26 7.82
CA TYR A 217 10.75 20.42 8.87
C TYR A 217 12.08 19.72 8.49
N TRP A 218 12.02 18.47 8.06
CA TRP A 218 13.21 17.70 7.67
C TRP A 218 13.92 18.30 6.45
N LYS A 219 13.16 18.84 5.49
CA LYS A 219 13.74 19.57 4.35
C LYS A 219 14.57 20.79 4.76
N LYS A 220 14.18 21.50 5.83
CA LYS A 220 14.96 22.63 6.37
C LYS A 220 16.26 22.20 7.04
N ILE A 221 16.30 21.05 7.69
CA ILE A 221 17.53 20.51 8.27
C ILE A 221 18.50 20.07 7.16
N GLY A 222 17.98 19.50 6.08
CA GLY A 222 18.75 18.98 4.97
C GLY A 222 19.28 17.56 5.20
N GLY A 223 18.96 16.66 4.27
CA GLY A 223 19.18 15.23 4.42
C GLY A 223 20.66 14.80 4.44
N THR A 224 21.58 15.65 3.97
CA THR A 224 23.02 15.43 4.11
C THR A 224 23.55 15.77 5.50
N VAL A 225 22.79 16.55 6.29
CA VAL A 225 23.09 16.88 7.67
C VAL A 225 22.50 15.86 8.61
N MET A 226 21.18 15.57 8.45
CA MET A 226 20.49 14.60 9.30
C MET A 226 19.20 14.11 8.60
N LEU A 227 18.90 12.81 8.72
CA LEU A 227 17.62 12.20 8.39
C LEU A 227 17.10 11.39 9.57
N PRO A 228 15.77 11.33 9.78
CA PRO A 228 15.21 10.51 10.84
C PRO A 228 15.39 9.02 10.51
N GLY A 229 15.85 8.23 11.49
CA GLY A 229 16.33 6.85 11.26
C GLY A 229 15.38 5.75 11.69
N THR A 230 14.22 6.05 12.30
CA THR A 230 13.32 5.01 12.80
C THR A 230 12.47 4.38 11.66
N ASN A 231 11.76 3.29 11.99
CA ASN A 231 10.85 2.62 11.07
C ASN A 231 9.45 3.26 11.03
N ARG A 232 9.22 4.34 11.78
CA ARG A 232 7.95 5.06 11.78
C ARG A 232 7.64 5.63 10.39
N ALA A 233 6.36 5.67 10.05
CA ALA A 233 5.92 6.10 8.73
C ALA A 233 6.41 7.51 8.35
N ALA A 234 6.33 8.48 9.26
CA ALA A 234 6.82 9.84 9.03
C ALA A 234 8.33 9.89 8.77
N ASP A 235 9.12 9.07 9.44
CA ASP A 235 10.57 9.00 9.26
C ASP A 235 10.93 8.35 7.92
N ARG A 236 10.18 7.29 7.53
CA ARG A 236 10.34 6.67 6.21
C ARG A 236 9.92 7.62 5.09
N PHE A 237 8.85 8.41 5.31
CA PHE A 237 8.42 9.45 4.37
C PHE A 237 9.52 10.48 4.14
N ALA A 238 10.14 11.00 5.20
CA ALA A 238 11.23 11.96 5.10
C ALA A 238 12.44 11.38 4.37
N ARG A 239 12.86 10.14 4.69
CA ARG A 239 13.97 9.47 4.00
C ARG A 239 13.66 9.20 2.53
N ALA A 240 12.47 8.65 2.22
CA ALA A 240 12.06 8.38 0.84
C ALA A 240 12.02 9.67 0.01
N SER A 241 11.46 10.75 0.57
CA SER A 241 11.38 12.06 -0.09
C SER A 241 12.77 12.63 -0.38
N PHE A 242 13.68 12.53 0.58
CA PHE A 242 15.05 13.00 0.36
C PHE A 242 15.76 12.16 -0.69
N TYR A 243 15.73 10.84 -0.58
CA TYR A 243 16.49 9.97 -1.47
C TYR A 243 15.95 9.98 -2.90
N VAL A 244 14.63 9.99 -3.12
CA VAL A 244 14.06 10.02 -4.47
C VAL A 244 14.43 11.31 -5.23
N ASP A 245 14.62 12.41 -4.50
CA ASP A 245 15.10 13.68 -5.07
C ASP A 245 16.62 13.67 -5.29
N ALA A 246 17.39 13.06 -4.36
CA ALA A 246 18.85 13.11 -4.33
C ALA A 246 19.55 12.10 -5.25
N ILE A 247 18.88 10.97 -5.58
CA ILE A 247 19.46 10.00 -6.52
C ILE A 247 19.59 10.59 -7.93
N PRO A 248 20.61 10.15 -8.71
CA PRO A 248 20.80 10.64 -10.07
C PRO A 248 19.56 10.50 -10.94
N LYS A 249 19.33 11.49 -11.79
CA LYS A 249 18.30 11.44 -12.83
C LYS A 249 18.92 10.81 -14.08
N GLU A 250 18.85 9.48 -14.13
CA GLU A 250 19.55 8.63 -15.09
C GLU A 250 18.78 8.48 -16.40
N GLU A 251 19.47 8.59 -17.52
CA GLU A 251 18.95 8.24 -18.85
C GLU A 251 18.96 6.72 -19.07
N ASP A 252 19.96 6.03 -18.52
CA ASP A 252 20.04 4.58 -18.56
C ASP A 252 19.01 3.95 -17.63
N ALA A 253 18.10 3.16 -18.20
CA ALA A 253 16.99 2.56 -17.47
C ALA A 253 17.44 1.56 -16.40
N ASN A 254 18.57 0.86 -16.57
CA ASN A 254 19.07 -0.09 -15.58
C ASN A 254 19.68 0.63 -14.39
N ARG A 255 20.40 1.75 -14.62
CA ARG A 255 20.92 2.58 -13.53
C ARG A 255 19.80 3.25 -12.77
N ALA A 256 18.79 3.82 -13.48
CA ALA A 256 17.59 4.35 -12.84
C ALA A 256 16.90 3.30 -11.95
N LEU A 257 16.71 2.10 -12.48
CA LEU A 257 16.12 0.98 -11.76
C LEU A 257 16.94 0.60 -10.52
N ALA A 258 18.26 0.48 -10.64
CA ALA A 258 19.16 0.16 -9.52
C ALA A 258 19.10 1.24 -8.42
N SER A 259 19.04 2.52 -8.79
CA SER A 259 18.90 3.64 -7.86
C SER A 259 17.56 3.56 -7.11
N VAL A 260 16.45 3.29 -7.80
CA VAL A 260 15.13 3.15 -7.19
C VAL A 260 15.06 1.94 -6.24
N PHE A 261 15.63 0.79 -6.64
CA PHE A 261 15.74 -0.35 -5.73
C PHE A 261 16.53 -0.01 -4.47
N SER A 262 17.61 0.77 -4.59
CA SER A 262 18.41 1.19 -3.44
C SER A 262 17.59 2.06 -2.49
N VAL A 263 16.76 2.96 -3.00
CA VAL A 263 15.88 3.81 -2.17
C VAL A 263 14.82 2.98 -1.46
N ILE A 264 14.06 2.13 -2.19
CA ILE A 264 12.98 1.35 -1.57
C ILE A 264 13.51 0.37 -0.53
N ARG A 265 14.71 -0.22 -0.74
CA ARG A 265 15.37 -1.06 0.25
C ARG A 265 15.80 -0.29 1.48
N ASN A 266 16.29 0.95 1.34
CA ASN A 266 16.69 1.81 2.45
C ASN A 266 15.52 2.18 3.38
N VAL A 267 14.33 2.36 2.82
CA VAL A 267 13.13 2.71 3.59
C VAL A 267 12.28 1.51 3.99
N SER A 268 12.75 0.31 3.70
CA SER A 268 12.15 -0.94 4.16
C SER A 268 12.42 -1.19 5.63
N VAL A 269 11.52 -1.95 6.26
CA VAL A 269 11.67 -2.38 7.67
C VAL A 269 12.38 -3.73 7.71
N PRO A 270 13.44 -3.89 8.50
CA PRO A 270 14.15 -5.16 8.63
C PRO A 270 13.19 -6.33 8.94
N TYR A 271 13.36 -7.44 8.22
CA TYR A 271 12.52 -8.62 8.39
C TYR A 271 12.64 -9.20 9.80
N GLY A 272 11.50 -9.46 10.46
CA GLY A 272 11.45 -10.06 11.78
C GLY A 272 11.82 -9.11 12.93
N LEU A 273 11.90 -7.80 12.67
CA LEU A 273 12.17 -6.81 13.72
C LEU A 273 11.13 -6.92 14.84
N ASN A 274 11.62 -7.03 16.07
CA ASN A 274 10.81 -7.18 17.28
C ASN A 274 11.55 -6.53 18.46
N THR A 275 10.85 -5.79 19.31
CA THR A 275 11.37 -5.26 20.57
C THR A 275 10.45 -5.62 21.73
N PRO A 276 10.93 -5.62 22.98
CA PRO A 276 10.10 -5.90 24.15
C PRO A 276 8.90 -4.95 24.27
N GLU A 277 9.09 -3.68 23.88
CA GLU A 277 8.09 -2.61 23.95
C GLU A 277 7.11 -2.64 22.77
N GLU A 278 7.59 -3.09 21.61
CA GLU A 278 6.81 -3.19 20.37
C GLU A 278 6.96 -4.61 19.79
N PRO A 279 6.30 -5.61 20.35
CA PRO A 279 6.23 -6.94 19.75
C PRO A 279 5.38 -6.89 18.48
N ASN A 280 5.75 -7.62 17.45
CA ASN A 280 5.04 -7.70 16.18
C ASN A 280 5.10 -6.40 15.34
N ILE A 281 6.25 -5.75 15.29
CA ILE A 281 6.50 -4.67 14.34
C ILE A 281 6.30 -5.20 12.92
N SER A 282 5.53 -4.44 12.10
CA SER A 282 5.34 -4.78 10.69
C SER A 282 6.66 -4.69 9.94
N SER A 283 7.17 -5.82 9.47
CA SER A 283 8.40 -5.89 8.68
C SER A 283 8.12 -6.07 7.20
N THR A 284 9.05 -5.64 6.36
CA THR A 284 8.91 -5.78 4.91
C THR A 284 8.84 -7.26 4.52
N ARG A 285 7.75 -7.64 3.86
CA ARG A 285 7.49 -8.98 3.32
C ARG A 285 7.99 -9.10 1.89
N TRP A 286 7.75 -8.07 1.11
CA TRP A 286 8.17 -8.01 -0.28
C TRP A 286 8.21 -6.56 -0.79
N ARG A 287 8.81 -6.37 -1.96
CA ARG A 287 8.85 -5.10 -2.69
C ARG A 287 8.44 -5.31 -4.12
N THR A 288 7.79 -4.30 -4.69
CA THR A 288 7.54 -4.21 -6.13
C THR A 288 8.20 -2.97 -6.69
N VAL A 289 8.65 -3.06 -7.93
CA VAL A 289 9.17 -1.92 -8.69
C VAL A 289 8.64 -2.02 -10.12
N VAL A 290 7.97 -0.99 -10.58
CA VAL A 290 7.42 -0.92 -11.94
C VAL A 290 8.24 0.05 -12.78
N ASP A 291 8.85 -0.46 -13.83
CA ASP A 291 9.42 0.35 -14.91
C ASP A 291 8.30 0.58 -15.94
N HIS A 292 7.70 1.76 -15.89
CA HIS A 292 6.56 2.09 -16.75
C HIS A 292 6.94 2.14 -18.24
N LYS A 293 8.14 2.61 -18.57
CA LYS A 293 8.63 2.71 -19.96
C LYS A 293 8.83 1.33 -20.59
N ARG A 294 9.46 0.41 -19.86
CA ARG A 294 9.71 -0.95 -20.33
C ARG A 294 8.53 -1.89 -20.13
N LYS A 295 7.55 -1.49 -19.30
CA LYS A 295 6.39 -2.30 -18.86
C LYS A 295 6.84 -3.58 -18.12
N LEU A 296 7.78 -3.44 -17.20
CA LEU A 296 8.29 -4.52 -16.37
C LEU A 296 7.80 -4.32 -14.93
N TYR A 297 7.16 -5.35 -14.38
CA TYR A 297 6.75 -5.42 -12.98
C TYR A 297 7.70 -6.32 -12.22
N PHE A 298 8.62 -5.72 -11.48
CA PHE A 298 9.59 -6.44 -10.65
C PHE A 298 8.99 -6.78 -9.29
N PHE A 299 9.37 -7.96 -8.78
CA PHE A 299 9.00 -8.42 -7.45
C PHE A 299 10.24 -8.96 -6.72
N GLU A 300 10.36 -8.63 -5.43
CA GLU A 300 11.43 -9.06 -4.54
C GLU A 300 10.83 -9.52 -3.21
N SER A 301 10.88 -10.81 -2.92
CA SER A 301 10.53 -11.36 -1.60
C SER A 301 11.61 -11.03 -0.58
N ALA A 302 11.24 -10.78 0.68
CA ALA A 302 12.20 -10.67 1.76
C ALA A 302 12.82 -12.02 2.15
N LEU A 303 12.18 -13.14 1.78
CA LEU A 303 12.63 -14.49 2.11
C LEU A 303 13.61 -15.07 1.09
N THR A 304 13.69 -14.48 -0.11
CA THR A 304 14.60 -14.94 -1.17
C THR A 304 15.51 -13.80 -1.62
N PRO A 305 16.79 -14.07 -1.92
CA PRO A 305 17.74 -13.01 -2.28
C PRO A 305 17.58 -12.49 -3.71
N ASN A 306 16.72 -13.10 -4.49
CA ASN A 306 16.60 -12.85 -5.92
C ASN A 306 15.43 -11.94 -6.25
N THR A 307 15.62 -11.10 -7.26
CA THR A 307 14.57 -10.31 -7.90
C THR A 307 14.16 -10.97 -9.20
N PHE A 308 12.88 -11.05 -9.48
CA PHE A 308 12.33 -11.44 -10.76
C PHE A 308 11.39 -10.36 -11.30
N TRP A 309 11.00 -10.49 -12.57
CA TRP A 309 10.02 -9.58 -13.16
C TRP A 309 8.98 -10.30 -14.00
N VAL A 310 7.91 -9.61 -14.26
CA VAL A 310 6.85 -9.98 -15.21
C VAL A 310 6.90 -8.97 -16.35
N ASP A 311 7.04 -9.43 -17.59
CA ASP A 311 7.03 -8.57 -18.78
C ASP A 311 5.60 -8.46 -19.34
N LEU A 312 4.95 -7.33 -19.07
CA LEU A 312 3.57 -7.09 -19.52
C LEU A 312 3.42 -7.11 -21.04
N LYS A 313 4.48 -6.88 -21.80
CA LYS A 313 4.43 -6.89 -23.27
C LYS A 313 4.26 -8.29 -23.86
N THR A 314 4.61 -9.31 -23.08
CA THR A 314 4.51 -10.72 -23.52
C THR A 314 3.20 -11.39 -23.12
N ILE A 315 2.33 -10.66 -22.39
CA ILE A 315 1.06 -11.18 -21.87
C ILE A 315 -0.08 -10.86 -22.84
N ASP A 316 -0.90 -11.87 -23.14
CA ASP A 316 -2.17 -11.67 -23.80
C ASP A 316 -3.23 -11.22 -22.79
N PHE A 317 -3.54 -9.92 -22.82
CA PHE A 317 -4.59 -9.32 -22.00
C PHE A 317 -5.92 -9.19 -22.74
N SER A 318 -6.08 -9.75 -23.94
CA SER A 318 -7.34 -9.63 -24.69
C SER A 318 -8.51 -10.27 -23.94
N ALA A 319 -9.71 -9.74 -24.16
CA ALA A 319 -10.92 -10.25 -23.52
C ALA A 319 -11.33 -11.64 -24.06
N GLU A 320 -10.92 -11.95 -25.29
CA GLU A 320 -11.34 -13.14 -26.02
C GLU A 320 -10.43 -14.35 -25.74
N THR A 321 -9.12 -14.12 -25.67
CA THR A 321 -8.10 -15.20 -25.59
C THR A 321 -7.24 -15.12 -24.35
N GLY A 322 -7.23 -13.95 -23.67
CA GLY A 322 -6.49 -13.78 -22.42
C GLY A 322 -7.04 -14.69 -21.32
N LYS A 323 -6.13 -15.20 -20.50
CA LYS A 323 -6.46 -16.13 -19.42
C LYS A 323 -6.09 -15.55 -18.06
N VAL A 324 -6.89 -15.87 -17.07
CA VAL A 324 -6.53 -15.67 -15.67
C VAL A 324 -5.41 -16.64 -15.33
N LYS A 325 -4.27 -16.10 -14.86
CA LYS A 325 -3.13 -16.91 -14.45
C LYS A 325 -2.62 -16.47 -13.08
N LYS A 326 -1.99 -17.40 -12.38
CA LYS A 326 -1.40 -17.21 -11.04
C LYS A 326 0.05 -17.67 -11.03
N LEU A 327 0.90 -16.90 -10.39
CA LEU A 327 2.20 -17.34 -9.89
C LEU A 327 2.06 -17.53 -8.38
N ASP A 328 2.14 -18.77 -7.95
CA ASP A 328 1.96 -19.14 -6.56
C ASP A 328 3.23 -18.87 -5.77
N LEU A 329 3.20 -17.82 -4.95
CA LEU A 329 4.29 -17.43 -4.04
C LEU A 329 3.93 -17.72 -2.60
N GLY A 330 2.63 -17.70 -2.26
CA GLY A 330 2.13 -17.84 -0.90
C GLY A 330 2.34 -19.25 -0.32
N GLU A 331 2.14 -20.30 -1.13
CA GLU A 331 2.38 -21.68 -0.74
C GLU A 331 3.83 -22.13 -0.95
N ASN A 332 4.54 -21.48 -1.89
CA ASN A 332 5.91 -21.84 -2.28
C ASN A 332 6.92 -20.74 -1.94
N GLN A 333 6.90 -20.25 -0.69
CA GLN A 333 7.72 -19.12 -0.25
C GLN A 333 9.23 -19.35 -0.37
N ASP A 334 9.66 -20.61 -0.31
CA ASP A 334 11.08 -21.00 -0.47
C ASP A 334 11.51 -21.13 -1.93
N HIS A 335 10.56 -21.06 -2.88
CA HIS A 335 10.91 -21.14 -4.29
C HIS A 335 11.53 -19.84 -4.78
N THR A 336 12.70 -19.94 -5.36
CA THR A 336 13.45 -18.79 -5.86
C THR A 336 13.20 -18.58 -7.35
N TYR A 337 12.51 -17.48 -7.69
CA TYR A 337 12.42 -16.99 -9.06
C TYR A 337 13.52 -15.97 -9.34
N SER A 338 14.05 -15.94 -10.55
CA SER A 338 15.06 -14.98 -11.00
C SER A 338 14.88 -14.69 -12.49
N GLY A 339 15.04 -13.43 -12.88
CA GLY A 339 14.88 -13.05 -14.28
C GLY A 339 13.40 -12.91 -14.67
N ASP A 340 13.07 -13.22 -15.91
CA ASP A 340 11.69 -13.18 -16.39
C ASP A 340 10.89 -14.40 -15.90
N ALA A 341 9.96 -14.17 -15.00
CA ALA A 341 9.06 -15.18 -14.45
C ALA A 341 7.70 -15.25 -15.18
N THR A 342 7.47 -14.44 -16.22
CA THR A 342 6.21 -14.45 -16.97
C THR A 342 5.80 -15.85 -17.45
N PRO A 343 6.71 -16.69 -17.96
CA PRO A 343 6.38 -18.06 -18.39
C PRO A 343 6.01 -19.02 -17.24
N SER A 344 6.28 -18.64 -16.00
CA SER A 344 6.02 -19.47 -14.81
C SER A 344 4.57 -19.40 -14.31
N PHE A 345 3.81 -18.43 -14.78
CA PHE A 345 2.38 -18.31 -14.44
C PHE A 345 1.57 -19.45 -15.05
N LYS A 346 0.67 -20.01 -14.25
CA LYS A 346 -0.23 -21.11 -14.63
C LYS A 346 -1.66 -20.64 -14.69
N ASP A 347 -2.46 -21.23 -15.59
CA ASP A 347 -3.90 -20.99 -15.65
C ASP A 347 -4.53 -21.24 -14.28
N ALA A 348 -5.38 -20.35 -13.83
CA ALA A 348 -5.99 -20.40 -12.50
C ALA A 348 -7.45 -19.93 -12.52
N LYS A 349 -8.22 -20.38 -11.52
CA LYS A 349 -9.55 -19.83 -11.28
C LYS A 349 -9.40 -18.46 -10.61
N LEU A 350 -10.17 -17.48 -11.08
CA LEU A 350 -10.19 -16.12 -10.52
C LEU A 350 -10.50 -16.16 -9.01
N PHE A 351 -9.73 -15.43 -8.23
CA PHE A 351 -10.03 -15.21 -6.81
C PHE A 351 -11.25 -14.28 -6.64
N GLN A 352 -11.87 -14.36 -5.47
CA GLN A 352 -12.98 -13.49 -5.10
C GLN A 352 -12.51 -12.49 -4.05
N PHE A 353 -12.95 -11.24 -4.18
CA PHE A 353 -12.70 -10.24 -3.15
C PHE A 353 -13.43 -10.55 -1.87
N LEU A 354 -12.80 -10.26 -0.73
CA LEU A 354 -13.48 -10.24 0.55
C LEU A 354 -14.59 -9.17 0.49
N GLY A 355 -15.80 -9.53 0.90
CA GLY A 355 -16.97 -8.66 0.88
C GLY A 355 -17.91 -8.93 2.05
N LEU A 356 -19.06 -8.23 2.07
CA LEU A 356 -20.13 -8.42 3.07
C LEU A 356 -20.87 -9.74 2.85
#